data_5347363a08d4523dc85529e282294395
#
_entry.id   5347363a08d4523dc85529e282294395
#
_cell.length_a   1.000
_cell.length_b   1.000
_cell.length_c   1.000
_cell.angle_alpha   90.00
_cell.angle_beta   90.00
_cell.angle_gamma   90.00
#
_symmetry.space_group_name_H-M   'P 1'
#
loop_
_entity.id
_entity.type
_entity.pdbx_description
1 polymer ?
#
loop_
_entity_poly.entity_id
_entity_poly.type
_entity_poly.pdbx_seq_one_letter_code
_entity_poly.pdbx_strand_id
1 'polypeptide(L)'
;MSKCAKRVLVFSDLHANKRALLDIAPVLKKVDLSIFCGDLLGYGNDIDYCINFVLENVDLIVLGDHERMAITHENLDGQLPEVRASTIYTRCKLSPKQKELLLSLPTEIWHENLYITHSINDEYLRNKEDFERLCEKMRGGTRYAFFGHTHEQVLYRHNERIVLNPGSITKGRRGFPRSYALIHGDNIEFVNLEGIF
;
A
#
# COMPACT_ATOMS: atom_id res chain seq x y z
N MET A 1 30.27 15.93 5.06
CA MET A 1 29.06 15.91 5.91
C MET A 1 28.24 14.69 5.52
N SER A 2 28.10 13.71 6.40
CA SER A 2 27.25 12.54 6.16
C SER A 2 25.82 13.04 5.98
N LYS A 3 25.19 12.82 4.79
CA LYS A 3 23.74 13.03 4.64
C LYS A 3 23.07 12.13 5.68
N CYS A 4 22.37 12.74 6.63
CA CYS A 4 21.55 11.98 7.57
C CYS A 4 20.62 11.07 6.75
N ALA A 5 20.63 9.78 7.05
CA ALA A 5 19.78 8.83 6.31
C ALA A 5 18.30 9.21 6.48
N LYS A 6 17.57 9.31 5.37
CA LYS A 6 16.13 9.61 5.40
C LYS A 6 15.38 8.51 6.17
N ARG A 7 14.41 8.92 6.98
CA ARG A 7 13.43 8.01 7.60
C ARG A 7 12.25 7.88 6.66
N VAL A 8 11.96 6.66 6.26
CA VAL A 8 10.88 6.34 5.31
C VAL A 8 9.83 5.47 5.99
N LEU A 9 8.56 5.87 5.89
CA LEU A 9 7.42 5.06 6.27
C LEU A 9 6.85 4.39 5.02
N VAL A 10 6.65 3.08 5.09
CA VAL A 10 5.94 2.31 4.05
C VAL A 10 4.74 1.63 4.69
N PHE A 11 3.55 1.85 4.15
CA PHE A 11 2.31 1.24 4.61
C PHE A 11 1.36 0.93 3.46
N SER A 12 0.38 0.06 3.68
CA SER A 12 -0.53 -0.44 2.64
C SER A 12 -1.86 -0.92 3.23
N ASP A 13 -2.83 -1.15 2.36
CA ASP A 13 -4.06 -1.89 2.64
C ASP A 13 -4.84 -1.26 3.82
N LEU A 14 -5.21 0.02 3.65
CA LEU A 14 -5.96 0.83 4.62
C LEU A 14 -7.45 0.47 4.64
N HIS A 15 -8.03 0.18 3.47
CA HIS A 15 -9.41 -0.27 3.33
C HIS A 15 -10.45 0.62 4.01
N ALA A 16 -10.39 1.94 3.77
CA ALA A 16 -11.32 2.94 4.31
C ALA A 16 -11.54 2.83 5.83
N ASN A 17 -10.48 2.52 6.58
CA ASN A 17 -10.49 2.37 8.03
C ASN A 17 -9.82 3.56 8.71
N LYS A 18 -10.62 4.54 9.15
CA LYS A 18 -10.14 5.74 9.85
C LYS A 18 -9.33 5.39 11.10
N ARG A 19 -9.72 4.36 11.85
CA ARG A 19 -9.02 3.99 13.09
C ARG A 19 -7.59 3.55 12.81
N ALA A 20 -7.40 2.68 11.81
CA ALA A 20 -6.07 2.25 11.39
C ALA A 20 -5.20 3.43 10.93
N LEU A 21 -5.81 4.40 10.24
CA LEU A 21 -5.11 5.60 9.80
C LEU A 21 -4.67 6.48 10.97
N LEU A 22 -5.49 6.61 12.01
CA LEU A 22 -5.14 7.37 13.22
C LEU A 22 -3.99 6.73 14.00
N ASP A 23 -3.80 5.42 13.94
CA ASP A 23 -2.68 4.73 14.57
C ASP A 23 -1.33 5.12 13.95
N ILE A 24 -1.28 5.41 12.64
CA ILE A 24 -0.05 5.81 11.94
C ILE A 24 0.13 7.33 11.79
N ALA A 25 -0.91 8.13 12.01
CA ALA A 25 -0.84 9.59 11.86
C ALA A 25 0.28 10.27 12.67
N PRO A 26 0.62 9.83 13.91
CA PRO A 26 1.76 10.38 14.63
C PRO A 26 3.12 10.02 14.01
N VAL A 27 3.19 8.90 13.27
CA VAL A 27 4.41 8.42 12.60
C VAL A 27 4.67 9.25 11.35
N LEU A 28 3.62 9.53 10.54
CA LEU A 28 3.70 10.39 9.36
C LEU A 28 4.39 11.73 9.63
N LYS A 29 4.16 12.32 10.80
CA LYS A 29 4.79 13.59 11.21
C LYS A 29 6.29 13.49 11.56
N LYS A 30 6.85 12.29 11.63
CA LYS A 30 8.22 12.03 12.12
C LYS A 30 9.12 11.42 11.05
N VAL A 31 8.63 11.23 9.85
CA VAL A 31 9.38 10.66 8.73
C VAL A 31 9.67 11.72 7.67
N ASP A 32 10.69 11.46 6.87
CA ASP A 32 11.13 12.36 5.79
C ASP A 32 10.47 12.01 4.45
N LEU A 33 9.90 10.80 4.35
CA LEU A 33 9.16 10.31 3.19
C LEU A 33 8.13 9.28 3.62
N SER A 34 6.92 9.40 3.12
CA SER A 34 5.82 8.47 3.35
C SER A 34 5.34 7.84 2.04
N ILE A 35 5.15 6.51 2.06
CA ILE A 35 4.81 5.71 0.88
C ILE A 35 3.60 4.85 1.20
N PHE A 36 2.56 4.98 0.36
CA PHE A 36 1.37 4.16 0.44
C PHE A 36 1.27 3.23 -0.77
N CYS A 37 1.25 1.92 -0.51
CA CYS A 37 1.29 0.89 -1.55
C CYS A 37 -0.10 0.44 -2.04
N GLY A 38 -1.14 1.26 -1.92
CA GLY A 38 -2.47 1.00 -2.49
C GLY A 38 -3.46 0.35 -1.52
N ASP A 39 -4.67 0.13 -2.02
CA ASP A 39 -5.83 -0.33 -1.27
C ASP A 39 -6.24 0.64 -0.15
N LEU A 40 -6.46 1.89 -0.56
CA LEU A 40 -7.02 2.96 0.26
C LEU A 40 -8.46 2.65 0.67
N LEU A 41 -9.25 2.09 -0.26
CA LEU A 41 -10.67 1.83 -0.14
C LEU A 41 -10.99 0.33 -0.04
N GLY A 42 -12.27 0.01 0.01
CA GLY A 42 -12.76 -1.34 0.20
C GLY A 42 -12.99 -1.69 1.67
N TYR A 43 -13.86 -2.63 1.93
CA TYR A 43 -14.27 -3.17 3.23
C TYR A 43 -14.79 -2.16 4.26
N GLY A 44 -14.08 -1.06 4.52
CA GLY A 44 -14.45 -0.04 5.51
C GLY A 44 -15.39 1.02 4.98
N ASN A 45 -15.84 1.91 5.89
CA ASN A 45 -16.89 2.89 5.62
C ASN A 45 -16.41 4.36 5.67
N ASP A 46 -15.18 4.61 6.10
CA ASP A 46 -14.65 5.96 6.30
C ASP A 46 -14.03 6.55 5.02
N ILE A 47 -14.71 6.36 3.89
CA ILE A 47 -14.22 6.65 2.53
C ILE A 47 -13.72 8.09 2.41
N ASP A 48 -14.56 9.09 2.70
CA ASP A 48 -14.22 10.50 2.54
C ASP A 48 -13.04 10.91 3.39
N TYR A 49 -13.05 10.46 4.66
CA TYR A 49 -11.98 10.77 5.59
C TYR A 49 -10.64 10.20 5.12
N CYS A 50 -10.62 8.93 4.71
CA CYS A 50 -9.40 8.25 4.30
C CYS A 50 -8.84 8.82 3.00
N ILE A 51 -9.69 9.12 2.01
CA ILE A 51 -9.26 9.78 0.76
C ILE A 51 -8.59 11.12 1.07
N ASN A 52 -9.28 12.01 1.78
CA ASN A 52 -8.76 13.35 2.06
C ASN A 52 -7.46 13.27 2.85
N PHE A 53 -7.43 12.46 3.93
CA PHE A 53 -6.24 12.35 4.77
C PHE A 53 -5.03 11.83 3.98
N VAL A 54 -5.18 10.76 3.21
CA VAL A 54 -4.06 10.14 2.48
C VAL A 54 -3.55 11.09 1.40
N LEU A 55 -4.44 11.72 0.62
CA LEU A 55 -4.04 12.66 -0.42
C LEU A 55 -3.38 13.94 0.13
N GLU A 56 -3.70 14.35 1.35
CA GLU A 56 -3.13 15.55 1.98
C GLU A 56 -1.82 15.29 2.73
N ASN A 57 -1.57 14.07 3.18
CA ASN A 57 -0.50 13.79 4.14
C ASN A 57 0.52 12.74 3.70
N VAL A 58 0.35 12.11 2.53
CA VAL A 58 1.26 11.05 2.04
C VAL A 58 1.95 11.50 0.75
N ASP A 59 3.27 11.30 0.68
CA ASP A 59 4.10 11.82 -0.40
C ASP A 59 3.99 11.01 -1.70
N LEU A 60 4.04 9.68 -1.61
CA LEU A 60 3.98 8.77 -2.76
C LEU A 60 2.84 7.77 -2.56
N ILE A 61 1.92 7.73 -3.52
CA ILE A 61 0.70 6.93 -3.44
C ILE A 61 0.53 6.19 -4.77
N VAL A 62 0.35 4.87 -4.71
CA VAL A 62 -0.10 4.07 -5.85
C VAL A 62 -1.53 3.60 -5.66
N LEU A 63 -2.23 3.43 -6.77
CA LEU A 63 -3.59 2.90 -6.81
C LEU A 63 -3.57 1.39 -6.55
N GLY A 64 -4.49 0.89 -5.71
CA GLY A 64 -4.72 -0.53 -5.50
C GLY A 64 -5.81 -1.10 -6.41
N ASP A 65 -6.02 -2.41 -6.35
CA ASP A 65 -7.04 -3.10 -7.14
C ASP A 65 -8.46 -2.78 -6.65
N HIS A 66 -8.66 -2.55 -5.36
CA HIS A 66 -9.96 -2.16 -4.81
C HIS A 66 -10.44 -0.81 -5.35
N GLU A 67 -9.57 0.22 -5.42
CA GLU A 67 -9.92 1.50 -6.04
C GLU A 67 -10.21 1.31 -7.53
N ARG A 68 -9.32 0.62 -8.23
CA ARG A 68 -9.45 0.39 -9.67
C ARG A 68 -10.78 -0.29 -9.99
N MET A 69 -11.11 -1.40 -9.32
CA MET A 69 -12.40 -2.09 -9.49
C MET A 69 -13.58 -1.17 -9.19
N ALA A 70 -13.50 -0.32 -8.16
CA ALA A 70 -14.58 0.59 -7.81
C ALA A 70 -14.81 1.70 -8.84
N ILE A 71 -13.73 2.20 -9.46
CA ILE A 71 -13.78 3.36 -10.37
C ILE A 71 -14.09 2.94 -11.81
N THR A 72 -13.45 1.88 -12.31
CA THR A 72 -13.53 1.46 -13.71
C THR A 72 -14.77 0.64 -14.02
N HIS A 73 -15.60 0.33 -13.03
CA HIS A 73 -16.79 -0.50 -13.18
C HIS A 73 -16.50 -1.89 -13.78
N GLU A 74 -15.34 -2.45 -13.51
CA GLU A 74 -14.99 -3.81 -13.91
C GLU A 74 -16.07 -4.83 -13.53
N ASN A 75 -16.17 -5.90 -14.32
CA ASN A 75 -16.99 -7.04 -13.95
C ASN A 75 -16.45 -7.69 -12.68
N LEU A 76 -17.33 -7.94 -11.72
CA LEU A 76 -17.00 -8.55 -10.43
C LEU A 76 -17.33 -10.04 -10.38
N ASP A 77 -17.65 -10.65 -11.52
CA ASP A 77 -17.88 -12.09 -11.60
C ASP A 77 -16.57 -12.82 -11.27
N GLY A 78 -16.65 -13.79 -10.38
CA GLY A 78 -15.47 -14.50 -9.87
C GLY A 78 -14.79 -13.89 -8.65
N GLN A 79 -15.14 -12.65 -8.26
CA GLN A 79 -14.67 -12.07 -7.00
C GLN A 79 -15.38 -12.71 -5.80
N LEU A 80 -14.67 -12.82 -4.68
CA LEU A 80 -15.25 -13.27 -3.41
C LEU A 80 -16.44 -12.39 -3.02
N PRO A 81 -17.48 -12.95 -2.38
CA PRO A 81 -18.69 -12.21 -2.03
C PRO A 81 -18.43 -10.91 -1.24
N GLU A 82 -17.49 -10.94 -0.30
CA GLU A 82 -17.10 -9.77 0.50
C GLU A 82 -16.40 -8.70 -0.33
N VAL A 83 -15.53 -9.08 -1.27
CA VAL A 83 -14.88 -8.15 -2.20
C VAL A 83 -15.92 -7.49 -3.10
N ARG A 84 -16.83 -8.30 -3.67
CA ARG A 84 -17.92 -7.81 -4.53
C ARG A 84 -18.83 -6.82 -3.80
N ALA A 85 -19.29 -7.18 -2.60
CA ALA A 85 -20.14 -6.30 -1.79
C ALA A 85 -19.45 -4.98 -1.44
N SER A 86 -18.22 -5.04 -1.01
CA SER A 86 -17.37 -3.91 -0.69
C SER A 86 -17.16 -2.99 -1.90
N THR A 87 -16.84 -3.56 -3.07
CA THR A 87 -16.64 -2.79 -4.29
C THR A 87 -17.92 -2.08 -4.73
N ILE A 88 -19.09 -2.76 -4.70
CA ILE A 88 -20.37 -2.16 -5.02
C ILE A 88 -20.68 -1.00 -4.06
N TYR A 89 -20.48 -1.20 -2.76
CA TYR A 89 -20.67 -0.17 -1.76
C TYR A 89 -19.78 1.05 -2.05
N THR A 90 -18.50 0.85 -2.30
CA THR A 90 -17.54 1.90 -2.62
C THR A 90 -17.95 2.66 -3.90
N ARG A 91 -18.34 1.95 -4.97
CA ARG A 91 -18.86 2.55 -6.22
C ARG A 91 -20.01 3.53 -5.97
N CYS A 92 -20.96 3.14 -5.09
CA CYS A 92 -22.12 3.94 -4.76
C CYS A 92 -21.81 5.17 -3.90
N LYS A 93 -20.73 5.13 -3.12
CA LYS A 93 -20.33 6.21 -2.21
C LYS A 93 -19.42 7.24 -2.85
N LEU A 94 -18.59 6.85 -3.80
CA LEU A 94 -17.66 7.75 -4.45
C LEU A 94 -18.36 8.81 -5.29
N SER A 95 -18.11 10.08 -4.99
CA SER A 95 -18.50 11.20 -5.84
C SER A 95 -17.72 11.23 -7.16
N PRO A 96 -18.24 11.88 -8.22
CA PRO A 96 -17.50 12.04 -9.48
C PRO A 96 -16.10 12.65 -9.30
N LYS A 97 -15.96 13.65 -8.43
CA LYS A 97 -14.69 14.31 -8.13
C LYS A 97 -13.68 13.34 -7.48
N GLN A 98 -14.13 12.50 -6.55
CA GLN A 98 -13.26 11.50 -5.92
C GLN A 98 -12.81 10.43 -6.94
N LYS A 99 -13.71 9.99 -7.82
CA LYS A 99 -13.34 9.07 -8.90
C LYS A 99 -12.26 9.65 -9.79
N GLU A 100 -12.39 10.91 -10.20
CA GLU A 100 -11.40 11.61 -11.01
C GLU A 100 -10.04 11.72 -10.29
N LEU A 101 -10.05 12.13 -9.02
CA LEU A 101 -8.84 12.20 -8.20
C LEU A 101 -8.13 10.84 -8.07
N LEU A 102 -8.88 9.79 -7.79
CA LEU A 102 -8.32 8.44 -7.66
C LEU A 102 -7.80 7.92 -9.00
N LEU A 103 -8.48 8.19 -10.12
CA LEU A 103 -8.02 7.84 -11.46
C LEU A 103 -6.73 8.55 -11.86
N SER A 104 -6.42 9.70 -11.25
CA SER A 104 -5.16 10.41 -11.48
C SER A 104 -3.95 9.80 -10.77
N LEU A 105 -4.18 8.89 -9.81
CA LEU A 105 -3.11 8.20 -9.10
C LEU A 105 -2.45 7.16 -10.01
N PRO A 106 -1.10 7.07 -9.98
CA PRO A 106 -0.40 6.05 -10.73
C PRO A 106 -0.59 4.65 -10.13
N THR A 107 -0.51 3.63 -10.97
CA THR A 107 -0.47 2.22 -10.53
C THR A 107 0.94 1.76 -10.18
N GLU A 108 1.95 2.44 -10.70
CA GLU A 108 3.37 2.18 -10.45
C GLU A 108 4.14 3.51 -10.37
N ILE A 109 5.11 3.59 -9.46
CA ILE A 109 6.01 4.74 -9.31
C ILE A 109 7.46 4.28 -9.36
N TRP A 110 8.29 4.99 -10.14
CA TRP A 110 9.75 4.96 -10.02
C TRP A 110 10.22 6.32 -9.52
N HIS A 111 10.76 6.35 -8.31
CA HIS A 111 11.22 7.58 -7.66
C HIS A 111 12.59 7.35 -7.01
N GLU A 112 13.62 8.11 -7.40
CA GLU A 112 15.00 7.89 -6.97
C GLU A 112 15.42 6.41 -7.13
N ASN A 113 15.71 5.72 -6.02
CA ASN A 113 16.09 4.30 -5.99
C ASN A 113 14.91 3.37 -5.58
N LEU A 114 13.66 3.85 -5.71
CA LEU A 114 12.45 3.16 -5.32
C LEU A 114 11.62 2.74 -6.54
N TYR A 115 11.04 1.56 -6.47
CA TYR A 115 9.93 1.09 -7.29
C TYR A 115 8.75 0.76 -6.37
N ILE A 116 7.57 1.29 -6.66
CA ILE A 116 6.38 1.14 -5.84
C ILE A 116 5.25 0.67 -6.74
N THR A 117 4.55 -0.37 -6.33
CA THR A 117 3.34 -0.89 -6.99
C THR A 117 2.42 -1.50 -5.94
N HIS A 118 1.14 -1.69 -6.24
CA HIS A 118 0.28 -2.44 -5.33
C HIS A 118 0.52 -3.95 -5.49
N SER A 119 0.52 -4.43 -6.72
CA SER A 119 0.85 -5.81 -7.09
C SER A 119 1.32 -5.89 -8.55
N ILE A 120 1.57 -7.08 -9.08
CA ILE A 120 1.74 -7.32 -10.50
C ILE A 120 0.49 -8.04 -11.00
N ASN A 121 -0.28 -7.43 -11.91
CA ASN A 121 -1.50 -8.00 -12.50
C ASN A 121 -2.51 -8.49 -11.45
N ASP A 122 -2.61 -7.83 -10.31
CA ASP A 122 -3.45 -8.19 -9.16
C ASP A 122 -3.15 -9.60 -8.57
N GLU A 123 -1.95 -10.11 -8.81
CA GLU A 123 -1.52 -11.40 -8.29
C GLU A 123 -1.07 -11.29 -6.82
N TYR A 124 -1.33 -12.33 -6.04
CA TYR A 124 -0.80 -12.47 -4.68
C TYR A 124 0.67 -12.91 -4.72
N LEU A 125 1.59 -11.96 -4.62
CA LEU A 125 3.03 -12.21 -4.66
C LEU A 125 3.50 -12.77 -3.31
N ARG A 126 3.88 -14.05 -3.26
CA ARG A 126 4.15 -14.75 -2.00
C ARG A 126 5.38 -15.61 -1.96
N ASN A 127 5.95 -15.92 -3.09
CA ASN A 127 7.09 -16.83 -3.19
C ASN A 127 8.31 -16.14 -3.81
N LYS A 128 9.42 -16.84 -3.84
CA LYS A 128 10.69 -16.31 -4.34
C LYS A 128 10.59 -15.86 -5.81
N GLU A 129 9.93 -16.65 -6.63
CA GLU A 129 9.75 -16.37 -8.06
C GLU A 129 8.97 -15.07 -8.27
N ASP A 130 7.94 -14.83 -7.46
CA ASP A 130 7.17 -13.58 -7.49
C ASP A 130 8.04 -12.38 -7.14
N PHE A 131 8.89 -12.50 -6.11
CA PHE A 131 9.77 -11.42 -5.68
C PHE A 131 10.89 -11.15 -6.69
N GLU A 132 11.38 -12.17 -7.37
CA GLU A 132 12.35 -12.03 -8.47
C GLU A 132 11.72 -11.31 -9.67
N ARG A 133 10.45 -11.58 -10.01
CA ARG A 133 9.68 -10.81 -11.01
C ARG A 133 9.57 -9.31 -10.63
N LEU A 134 9.38 -8.99 -9.35
CA LEU A 134 9.44 -7.57 -8.90
C LEU A 134 10.83 -6.99 -9.10
N CYS A 135 11.88 -7.76 -8.79
CA CYS A 135 13.24 -7.34 -9.04
C CYS A 135 13.52 -7.08 -10.53
N GLU A 136 12.97 -7.87 -11.43
CA GLU A 136 13.12 -7.68 -12.89
C GLU A 136 12.47 -6.37 -13.37
N LYS A 137 11.36 -5.94 -12.77
CA LYS A 137 10.72 -4.65 -13.06
C LYS A 137 11.53 -3.44 -12.58
N MET A 138 12.45 -3.63 -11.64
CA MET A 138 13.27 -2.54 -11.10
C MET A 138 14.28 -2.05 -12.15
N ARG A 139 14.23 -0.77 -12.47
CA ARG A 139 15.17 -0.11 -13.40
C ARG A 139 16.58 -0.02 -12.82
N GLY A 140 17.56 0.29 -13.65
CA GLY A 140 18.94 0.51 -13.16
C GLY A 140 18.99 1.63 -12.11
N GLY A 141 19.71 1.35 -11.00
CA GLY A 141 19.79 2.26 -9.85
C GLY A 141 18.66 2.08 -8.80
N THR A 142 17.60 1.32 -9.11
CA THR A 142 16.56 1.00 -8.12
C THR A 142 17.07 -0.05 -7.14
N ARG A 143 16.93 0.22 -5.84
CA ARG A 143 17.34 -0.67 -4.75
C ARG A 143 16.14 -1.32 -4.04
N TYR A 144 15.02 -0.61 -3.92
CA TYR A 144 13.85 -1.05 -3.18
C TYR A 144 12.65 -1.22 -4.10
N ALA A 145 11.93 -2.34 -3.95
CA ALA A 145 10.59 -2.54 -4.48
C ALA A 145 9.59 -2.67 -3.33
N PHE A 146 8.58 -1.82 -3.29
CA PHE A 146 7.52 -1.85 -2.29
C PHE A 146 6.20 -2.27 -2.93
N PHE A 147 5.46 -3.16 -2.24
CA PHE A 147 4.17 -3.64 -2.72
C PHE A 147 3.21 -3.93 -1.55
N GLY A 148 1.92 -4.13 -1.83
CA GLY A 148 0.84 -4.41 -0.86
C GLY A 148 0.08 -5.69 -1.18
N HIS A 149 -1.26 -5.61 -1.17
CA HIS A 149 -2.22 -6.60 -1.66
C HIS A 149 -2.33 -7.90 -0.83
N THR A 150 -1.23 -8.47 -0.42
CA THR A 150 -1.24 -9.75 0.30
C THR A 150 -1.64 -9.61 1.77
N HIS A 151 -1.46 -8.44 2.38
CA HIS A 151 -1.56 -8.16 3.82
C HIS A 151 -0.58 -8.98 4.66
N GLU A 152 0.53 -9.42 4.08
CA GLU A 152 1.56 -10.26 4.69
C GLU A 152 2.88 -9.50 4.70
N GLN A 153 3.58 -9.48 5.83
CA GLN A 153 4.91 -8.87 5.89
C GLN A 153 5.90 -9.67 5.04
N VAL A 154 6.62 -9.00 4.16
CA VAL A 154 7.67 -9.58 3.35
C VAL A 154 8.92 -8.73 3.39
N LEU A 155 10.06 -9.36 3.63
CA LEU A 155 11.38 -8.78 3.42
C LEU A 155 12.24 -9.80 2.68
N TYR A 156 12.38 -9.60 1.38
CA TYR A 156 13.20 -10.45 0.52
C TYR A 156 14.39 -9.66 0.00
N ARG A 157 15.57 -10.27 0.06
CA ARG A 157 16.84 -9.68 -0.40
C ARG A 157 17.40 -10.52 -1.54
N HIS A 158 17.67 -9.88 -2.66
CA HIS A 158 18.29 -10.51 -3.82
C HIS A 158 19.40 -9.59 -4.36
N ASN A 159 20.65 -10.00 -4.20
CA ASN A 159 21.81 -9.15 -4.46
C ASN A 159 21.70 -7.83 -3.65
N GLU A 160 21.79 -6.67 -4.33
CA GLU A 160 21.63 -5.35 -3.71
C GLU A 160 20.17 -4.87 -3.68
N ARG A 161 19.22 -5.64 -4.22
CA ARG A 161 17.79 -5.30 -4.29
C ARG A 161 17.05 -5.84 -3.08
N ILE A 162 16.06 -5.07 -2.66
CA ILE A 162 15.20 -5.38 -1.51
C ILE A 162 13.76 -5.29 -1.96
N VAL A 163 13.01 -6.36 -1.76
CA VAL A 163 11.56 -6.40 -1.96
C VAL A 163 10.90 -6.39 -0.58
N LEU A 164 9.94 -5.51 -0.37
CA LEU A 164 9.27 -5.33 0.90
C LEU A 164 7.76 -5.16 0.71
N ASN A 165 7.00 -5.92 1.49
CA ASN A 165 5.59 -5.67 1.74
C ASN A 165 5.43 -5.30 3.22
N PRO A 166 4.85 -4.14 3.55
CA PRO A 166 4.73 -3.71 4.94
C PRO A 166 3.66 -4.49 5.74
N GLY A 167 2.89 -5.36 5.09
CA GLY A 167 1.64 -5.90 5.60
C GLY A 167 0.50 -4.89 5.45
N SER A 168 -0.61 -5.12 6.12
CA SER A 168 -1.76 -4.21 6.14
C SER A 168 -1.85 -3.46 7.46
N ILE A 169 -2.12 -2.16 7.41
CA ILE A 169 -2.38 -1.39 8.63
C ILE A 169 -3.77 -1.66 9.23
N THR A 170 -4.66 -2.29 8.47
CA THR A 170 -6.03 -2.60 8.91
C THR A 170 -6.19 -4.03 9.38
N LYS A 171 -5.72 -5.01 8.59
CA LYS A 171 -5.88 -6.42 8.91
C LYS A 171 -4.80 -7.27 8.24
N GLY A 172 -3.91 -7.87 9.04
CA GLY A 172 -3.00 -8.89 8.54
C GLY A 172 -3.74 -10.16 8.10
N ARG A 173 -3.12 -10.94 7.23
CA ARG A 173 -3.64 -12.23 6.73
C ARG A 173 -2.66 -13.35 7.08
N ARG A 174 -3.14 -14.60 7.08
CA ARG A 174 -2.33 -15.81 7.29
C ARG A 174 -1.48 -15.79 8.57
N GLY A 175 -2.00 -15.20 9.65
CA GLY A 175 -1.32 -15.12 10.94
C GLY A 175 -0.38 -13.91 11.11
N PHE A 176 -0.22 -13.08 10.08
CA PHE A 176 0.51 -11.82 10.21
C PHE A 176 -0.32 -10.79 10.99
N PRO A 177 0.33 -9.97 11.82
CA PRO A 177 -0.35 -8.87 12.51
C PRO A 177 -0.65 -7.71 11.55
N ARG A 178 -1.41 -6.74 12.01
CA ARG A 178 -1.47 -5.40 11.41
C ARG A 178 -0.09 -4.76 11.52
N SER A 179 0.37 -4.08 10.45
CA SER A 179 1.71 -3.53 10.47
C SER A 179 1.97 -2.46 9.41
N TYR A 180 3.08 -1.75 9.61
CA TYR A 180 3.76 -0.92 8.63
C TYR A 180 5.26 -1.16 8.73
N ALA A 181 6.04 -0.63 7.79
CA ALA A 181 7.50 -0.71 7.84
C ALA A 181 8.13 0.68 8.01
N LEU A 182 9.20 0.75 8.79
CA LEU A 182 10.08 1.92 8.90
C LEU A 182 11.46 1.55 8.34
N ILE A 183 12.00 2.47 7.53
CA ILE A 183 13.33 2.33 6.95
C ILE A 183 14.16 3.54 7.38
N HIS A 184 15.34 3.27 7.93
CA HIS A 184 16.32 4.31 8.27
C HIS A 184 17.73 3.84 7.87
N GLY A 185 18.25 4.36 6.79
CA GLY A 185 19.46 3.84 6.15
C GLY A 185 19.27 2.40 5.68
N ASP A 186 20.09 1.49 6.19
CA ASP A 186 20.01 0.05 5.89
C ASP A 186 19.12 -0.73 6.88
N ASN A 187 18.67 -0.07 7.94
CA ASN A 187 17.77 -0.68 8.93
C ASN A 187 16.34 -0.67 8.41
N ILE A 188 15.71 -1.84 8.41
CA ILE A 188 14.29 -2.04 8.04
C ILE A 188 13.62 -2.73 9.23
N GLU A 189 12.57 -2.11 9.73
CA GLU A 189 11.80 -2.59 10.88
C GLU A 189 10.32 -2.70 10.52
N PHE A 190 9.70 -3.84 10.82
CA PHE A 190 8.25 -3.98 10.84
C PHE A 190 7.71 -3.58 12.19
N VAL A 191 6.83 -2.61 12.21
CA VAL A 191 6.14 -2.18 13.43
C VAL A 191 4.75 -2.81 13.45
N ASN A 192 4.55 -3.72 14.39
CA ASN A 192 3.26 -4.38 14.57
C ASN A 192 2.31 -3.48 15.36
N LEU A 193 1.10 -3.35 14.86
CA LEU A 193 0.01 -2.61 15.49
C LEU A 193 -0.86 -3.57 16.29
N GLU A 194 -1.30 -3.13 17.47
CA GLU A 194 -2.25 -3.92 18.27
C GLU A 194 -3.58 -4.10 17.55
N GLY A 195 -4.26 -5.21 17.84
CA GLY A 195 -5.52 -5.55 17.19
C GLY A 195 -6.62 -4.51 17.46
N ILE A 196 -7.32 -4.08 16.40
CA ILE A 196 -8.62 -3.43 16.50
C ILE A 196 -9.64 -4.53 16.21
N PHE A 197 -10.29 -5.04 17.22
CA PHE A 197 -11.43 -5.94 17.10
C PHE A 197 -12.73 -5.18 17.26
#